data_9982b9b5558b466cce8e6eacc645486b
#
_entry.id   9982b9b5558b466cce8e6eacc645486b
#
_cell.length_a   1.000
_cell.length_b   1.000
_cell.length_c   1.000
_cell.angle_alpha   90.00
_cell.angle_beta   90.00
_cell.angle_gamma   90.00
#
_symmetry.space_group_name_H-M   'P 1'
#
loop_
_entity.id
_entity.type
_entity.pdbx_description
1 polymer ?
#
loop_
_entity_poly.entity_id
_entity_poly.type
_entity_poly.pdbx_seq_one_letter_code
_entity_poly.pdbx_strand_id
1 'polypeptide(L)'
;MNKVIKIVLLGKTNSGKSTLINNIVGEKISIINKKINTTQESLIGIRNYKNIQIIIYDTPGINFLKVSKTFNKNLTINLWSSIDEADILIYMIDILRFNYKNIIQDIKKLSEVKKPILLLFNKIDLVDKNEILPKIDLLKDIQNITSFLSISAKKNIGINKLIKFISLKSYNAKWIYQNNEITNK
;
A
#
# COMPACT_ATOMS: atom_id res chain seq x y z
N MET A 1 4.84 0.35 -25.37
CA MET A 1 5.88 0.71 -24.39
C MET A 1 5.55 0.08 -23.05
N ASN A 2 6.55 -0.44 -22.36
CA ASN A 2 6.40 -0.97 -21.01
C ASN A 2 6.27 0.17 -20.00
N LYS A 3 5.56 -0.10 -18.92
CA LYS A 3 5.34 0.85 -17.82
C LYS A 3 5.65 0.21 -16.48
N VAL A 4 5.94 1.03 -15.50
CA VAL A 4 6.21 0.61 -14.12
C VAL A 4 5.46 1.51 -13.16
N ILE A 5 5.12 0.97 -12.00
CA ILE A 5 4.67 1.73 -10.85
C ILE A 5 5.10 1.02 -9.56
N LYS A 6 5.64 1.78 -8.63
CA LYS A 6 6.07 1.34 -7.31
C LYS A 6 5.11 1.86 -6.25
N ILE A 7 4.63 0.99 -5.38
CA ILE A 7 3.63 1.29 -4.36
C ILE A 7 4.15 0.84 -3.01
N VAL A 8 3.98 1.66 -2.00
CA VAL A 8 4.12 1.23 -0.60
C VAL A 8 2.74 1.07 0.01
N LEU A 9 2.49 -0.08 0.61
CA LEU A 9 1.26 -0.36 1.32
C LEU A 9 1.46 -0.14 2.82
N LEU A 10 0.83 0.90 3.34
CA LEU A 10 0.91 1.35 4.71
C LEU A 10 -0.39 1.09 5.47
N GLY A 11 -0.34 1.10 6.78
CA GLY A 11 -1.52 0.98 7.62
C GLY A 11 -1.27 0.14 8.87
N LYS A 12 -2.20 0.20 9.80
CA LYS A 12 -2.10 -0.50 11.10
C LYS A 12 -2.06 -2.02 10.93
N THR A 13 -1.60 -2.71 11.96
CA THR A 13 -1.68 -4.17 12.04
C THR A 13 -3.13 -4.62 11.86
N ASN A 14 -3.33 -5.72 11.13
CA ASN A 14 -4.64 -6.30 10.83
C ASN A 14 -5.57 -5.41 9.97
N SER A 15 -5.06 -4.37 9.29
CA SER A 15 -5.82 -3.62 8.29
C SER A 15 -6.12 -4.41 7.02
N GLY A 16 -5.41 -5.53 6.80
CA GLY A 16 -5.60 -6.43 5.66
C GLY A 16 -4.58 -6.28 4.53
N LYS A 17 -3.40 -5.67 4.81
CA LYS A 17 -2.33 -5.46 3.82
C LYS A 17 -1.90 -6.74 3.13
N SER A 18 -1.49 -7.75 3.89
CA SER A 18 -1.04 -9.03 3.32
C SER A 18 -2.14 -9.75 2.54
N THR A 19 -3.41 -9.66 2.98
CA THR A 19 -4.55 -10.17 2.21
C THR A 19 -4.71 -9.43 0.89
N LEU A 20 -4.54 -8.12 0.89
CA LEU A 20 -4.62 -7.31 -0.33
C LEU A 20 -3.47 -7.65 -1.29
N ILE A 21 -2.25 -7.77 -0.78
CA ILE A 21 -1.09 -8.16 -1.58
C ILE A 21 -1.36 -9.50 -2.26
N ASN A 22 -1.76 -10.52 -1.50
CA ASN A 22 -2.07 -11.84 -2.05
C ASN A 22 -3.14 -11.77 -3.15
N ASN A 23 -4.16 -10.94 -3.00
CA ASN A 23 -5.21 -10.78 -4.02
C ASN A 23 -4.74 -10.01 -5.27
N ILE A 24 -3.92 -8.97 -5.08
CA ILE A 24 -3.37 -8.23 -6.21
C ILE A 24 -2.41 -9.12 -6.96
N VAL A 25 -1.56 -9.80 -6.21
CA VAL A 25 -0.47 -10.61 -6.69
C VAL A 25 -1.00 -11.89 -7.34
N GLY A 26 -2.01 -12.58 -6.76
CA GLY A 26 -2.58 -13.82 -7.29
C GLY A 26 -1.59 -15.00 -7.25
N GLU A 27 -2.00 -16.15 -7.83
CA GLU A 27 -1.18 -17.39 -7.82
C GLU A 27 0.09 -17.33 -8.72
N LYS A 28 0.21 -16.29 -9.56
CA LYS A 28 1.29 -16.18 -10.56
C LYS A 28 2.40 -15.23 -10.14
N ILE A 29 2.64 -15.05 -8.84
CA ILE A 29 3.56 -14.03 -8.40
C ILE A 29 4.54 -14.49 -7.37
N SER A 30 5.67 -13.88 -7.58
CA SER A 30 6.85 -13.97 -6.77
C SER A 30 6.83 -12.93 -5.67
N ILE A 31 6.94 -13.40 -4.48
CA ILE A 31 7.40 -12.62 -3.37
C ILE A 31 8.92 -12.69 -3.43
N ILE A 32 9.58 -11.61 -3.81
CA ILE A 32 11.03 -11.54 -3.77
C ILE A 32 11.45 -11.03 -2.40
N ASN A 33 12.19 -11.86 -1.67
CA ASN A 33 12.91 -11.42 -0.50
C ASN A 33 14.17 -10.66 -0.97
N LYS A 34 14.08 -9.36 -1.12
CA LYS A 34 15.25 -8.54 -1.43
C LYS A 34 16.00 -8.26 -0.13
N LYS A 35 17.18 -8.84 0.01
CA LYS A 35 18.18 -8.35 0.98
C LYS A 35 18.64 -6.97 0.51
N ILE A 36 18.00 -5.93 1.01
CA ILE A 36 18.61 -4.61 1.00
C ILE A 36 19.72 -4.72 2.02
N ASN A 37 20.92 -4.33 1.75
CA ASN A 37 22.18 -4.37 2.51
C ASN A 37 22.10 -4.35 4.06
N THR A 38 21.02 -4.84 4.63
CA THR A 38 20.68 -4.93 6.04
C THR A 38 20.00 -6.28 6.29
N THR A 39 20.18 -6.82 7.46
CA THR A 39 19.76 -8.16 7.92
C THR A 39 18.24 -8.43 7.92
N GLN A 40 17.40 -7.58 7.30
CA GLN A 40 15.94 -7.75 7.25
C GLN A 40 15.44 -7.75 5.82
N GLU A 41 14.65 -8.77 5.49
CA GLU A 41 14.02 -8.96 4.19
C GLU A 41 12.78 -8.10 4.06
N SER A 42 12.70 -7.29 3.01
CA SER A 42 11.46 -6.61 2.60
C SER A 42 10.70 -7.50 1.63
N LEU A 43 9.45 -7.81 1.94
CA LEU A 43 8.58 -8.54 1.03
C LEU A 43 8.14 -7.60 -0.10
N ILE A 44 8.45 -7.99 -1.33
CA ILE A 44 8.05 -7.25 -2.53
C ILE A 44 7.09 -8.14 -3.32
N GLY A 45 5.86 -7.66 -3.49
CA GLY A 45 4.89 -8.27 -4.39
C GLY A 45 5.03 -7.67 -5.80
N ILE A 46 5.11 -8.51 -6.82
CA ILE A 46 5.19 -8.06 -8.21
C ILE A 46 4.00 -8.61 -8.99
N ARG A 47 3.32 -7.74 -9.72
CA ARG A 47 2.27 -8.12 -10.66
C ARG A 47 2.50 -7.49 -12.02
N ASN A 48 2.53 -8.32 -13.03
CA ASN A 48 2.46 -7.85 -14.42
C ASN A 48 0.99 -7.76 -14.84
N TYR A 49 0.52 -6.56 -15.13
CA TYR A 49 -0.83 -6.28 -15.60
C TYR A 49 -0.76 -5.58 -16.97
N LYS A 50 -1.13 -6.29 -18.04
CA LYS A 50 -0.93 -5.81 -19.41
C LYS A 50 0.56 -5.50 -19.65
N ASN A 51 0.86 -4.26 -20.04
CA ASN A 51 2.22 -3.75 -20.23
C ASN A 51 2.78 -3.03 -19.00
N ILE A 52 2.15 -3.16 -17.84
CA ILE A 52 2.52 -2.47 -16.61
C ILE A 52 3.05 -3.48 -15.59
N GLN A 53 4.22 -3.21 -15.03
CA GLN A 53 4.74 -3.92 -13.86
C GLN A 53 4.41 -3.13 -12.61
N ILE A 54 3.56 -3.71 -11.75
CA ILE A 54 3.17 -3.16 -10.46
C ILE A 54 4.09 -3.79 -9.40
N ILE A 55 4.82 -2.98 -8.67
CA ILE A 55 5.73 -3.38 -7.59
C ILE A 55 5.15 -2.88 -6.28
N ILE A 56 4.90 -3.79 -5.35
CA ILE A 56 4.27 -3.49 -4.07
C ILE A 56 5.24 -3.82 -2.95
N TYR A 57 5.64 -2.81 -2.19
CA TYR A 57 6.42 -2.98 -0.97
C TYR A 57 5.47 -3.27 0.19
N ASP A 58 5.54 -4.48 0.76
CA ASP A 58 4.83 -4.79 2.01
C ASP A 58 5.58 -4.18 3.18
N THR A 59 4.85 -3.48 4.01
CA THR A 59 5.41 -2.91 5.22
C THR A 59 4.83 -3.59 6.44
N PRO A 60 5.65 -3.87 7.47
CA PRO A 60 5.11 -4.31 8.75
C PRO A 60 4.02 -3.34 9.21
N GLY A 61 2.94 -3.85 9.77
CA GLY A 61 1.86 -3.02 10.30
C GLY A 61 2.39 -2.09 11.39
N ILE A 62 2.76 -0.88 10.98
CA ILE A 62 3.43 0.07 11.87
C ILE A 62 2.38 0.96 12.52
N ASN A 63 2.48 1.03 13.83
CA ASN A 63 1.86 2.10 14.57
C ASN A 63 2.83 3.29 14.53
N PHE A 64 2.70 4.18 13.52
CA PHE A 64 3.56 5.34 13.33
C PHE A 64 3.72 6.19 14.60
N LEU A 65 2.73 6.13 15.50
CA LEU A 65 2.73 6.84 16.77
C LEU A 65 3.67 6.23 17.80
N LYS A 66 4.00 4.94 17.69
CA LYS A 66 4.84 4.21 18.65
C LYS A 66 6.27 3.99 18.17
N VAL A 67 6.71 4.66 17.11
CA VAL A 67 8.13 4.69 16.73
C VAL A 67 8.86 5.58 17.76
N SER A 68 8.83 5.14 19.01
CA SER A 68 9.70 5.65 20.06
C SER A 68 11.12 5.13 19.79
N LYS A 69 12.13 5.83 20.28
CA LYS A 69 13.58 5.61 20.09
C LYS A 69 14.09 4.18 20.33
N THR A 70 13.26 3.27 20.82
CA THR A 70 13.57 1.87 21.13
C THR A 70 13.06 0.86 20.10
N PHE A 71 12.26 1.25 19.12
CA PHE A 71 11.81 0.33 18.08
C PHE A 71 12.92 0.14 17.02
N ASN A 72 13.19 -1.10 16.65
CA ASN A 72 14.27 -1.54 15.75
C ASN A 72 14.63 -0.48 14.68
N LYS A 73 15.77 0.17 14.83
CA LYS A 73 16.27 1.23 13.94
C LYS A 73 16.24 0.81 12.46
N ASN A 74 16.51 -0.47 12.20
CA ASN A 74 16.53 -1.07 10.87
C ASN A 74 15.14 -1.16 10.22
N LEU A 75 14.08 -1.49 10.99
CA LEU A 75 12.70 -1.50 10.45
C LEU A 75 12.24 -0.12 10.01
N THR A 76 12.64 0.90 10.75
CA THR A 76 12.32 2.29 10.43
C THR A 76 13.06 2.73 9.18
N ILE A 77 14.34 2.40 9.03
CA ILE A 77 15.15 2.73 7.85
C ILE A 77 14.58 2.06 6.61
N ASN A 78 14.27 0.77 6.67
CA ASN A 78 13.71 0.02 5.54
C ASN A 78 12.34 0.55 5.11
N LEU A 79 11.51 0.97 6.06
CA LEU A 79 10.23 1.61 5.75
C LEU A 79 10.41 2.91 5.00
N TRP A 80 11.26 3.80 5.50
CA TRP A 80 11.51 5.11 4.87
C TRP A 80 12.16 4.94 3.49
N SER A 81 13.09 4.00 3.33
CA SER A 81 13.65 3.67 2.02
C SER A 81 12.57 3.20 1.03
N SER A 82 11.65 2.34 1.47
CA SER A 82 10.53 1.91 0.61
C SER A 82 9.59 3.07 0.27
N ILE A 83 9.33 3.97 1.21
CA ILE A 83 8.53 5.18 0.99
C ILE A 83 9.23 6.10 -0.02
N ASP A 84 10.52 6.28 0.08
CA ASP A 84 11.29 7.13 -0.84
C ASP A 84 11.31 6.58 -2.27
N GLU A 85 11.34 5.26 -2.43
CA GLU A 85 11.30 4.62 -3.73
C GLU A 85 9.91 4.59 -4.37
N ALA A 86 8.84 4.71 -3.57
CA ALA A 86 7.46 4.57 -4.07
C ALA A 86 7.01 5.79 -4.89
N ASP A 87 6.16 5.53 -5.88
CA ASP A 87 5.47 6.56 -6.67
C ASP A 87 4.18 7.00 -5.98
N ILE A 88 3.52 6.07 -5.27
CA ILE A 88 2.26 6.29 -4.55
C ILE A 88 2.31 5.59 -3.19
N LEU A 89 1.81 6.27 -2.19
CA LEU A 89 1.58 5.71 -0.87
C LEU A 89 0.10 5.28 -0.77
N ILE A 90 -0.15 4.02 -0.44
CA ILE A 90 -1.50 3.54 -0.14
C ILE A 90 -1.63 3.34 1.36
N TYR A 91 -2.39 4.20 2.01
CA TYR A 91 -2.68 4.06 3.44
C TYR A 91 -3.99 3.31 3.65
N MET A 92 -3.88 2.08 4.17
CA MET A 92 -4.99 1.16 4.33
C MET A 92 -5.66 1.31 5.69
N ILE A 93 -6.95 1.57 5.68
CA ILE A 93 -7.80 1.78 6.86
C ILE A 93 -8.75 0.58 7.02
N ASP A 94 -8.70 -0.05 8.18
CA ASP A 94 -9.77 -0.97 8.60
C ASP A 94 -10.99 -0.14 8.98
N ILE A 95 -12.07 -0.24 8.20
CA ILE A 95 -13.26 0.60 8.39
C ILE A 95 -13.96 0.37 9.74
N LEU A 96 -13.87 -0.85 10.29
CA LEU A 96 -14.41 -1.18 11.61
C LEU A 96 -13.63 -0.53 12.75
N ARG A 97 -12.35 -0.23 12.51
CA ARG A 97 -11.45 0.40 13.48
C ARG A 97 -11.11 1.83 13.08
N PHE A 98 -12.03 2.48 12.39
CA PHE A 98 -11.87 3.87 11.97
C PHE A 98 -11.66 4.77 13.18
N ASN A 99 -10.54 5.46 13.20
CA ASN A 99 -10.22 6.45 14.23
C ASN A 99 -9.61 7.68 13.58
N TYR A 100 -10.40 8.72 13.46
CA TYR A 100 -10.04 9.97 12.80
C TYR A 100 -8.72 10.56 13.32
N LYS A 101 -8.58 10.70 14.64
CA LYS A 101 -7.39 11.31 15.26
C LYS A 101 -6.10 10.57 14.89
N ASN A 102 -6.14 9.25 14.95
CA ASN A 102 -4.98 8.43 14.61
C ASN A 102 -4.63 8.52 13.11
N ILE A 103 -5.66 8.51 12.24
CA ILE A 103 -5.46 8.61 10.79
C ILE A 103 -4.82 9.95 10.45
N ILE A 104 -5.33 11.06 10.99
CA ILE A 104 -4.76 12.40 10.78
C ILE A 104 -3.30 12.45 11.21
N GLN A 105 -2.97 11.90 12.37
CA GLN A 105 -1.58 11.90 12.89
C GLN A 105 -0.65 11.10 11.97
N ASP A 106 -1.10 9.94 11.49
CA ASP A 106 -0.32 9.12 10.56
C ASP A 106 -0.13 9.83 9.20
N ILE A 107 -1.21 10.39 8.65
CA ILE A 107 -1.16 11.13 7.36
C ILE A 107 -0.29 12.38 7.48
N LYS A 108 -0.34 13.12 8.58
CA LYS A 108 0.52 14.30 8.80
C LYS A 108 2.00 13.94 8.70
N LYS A 109 2.43 12.83 9.29
CA LYS A 109 3.82 12.33 9.16
C LYS A 109 4.16 11.92 7.73
N LEU A 110 3.23 11.24 7.04
CA LEU A 110 3.44 10.83 5.65
C LEU A 110 3.45 12.03 4.69
N SER A 111 2.76 13.11 5.01
CA SER A 111 2.73 14.33 4.20
C SER A 111 4.09 15.01 4.08
N GLU A 112 5.00 14.77 5.03
CA GLU A 112 6.38 15.30 4.99
C GLU A 112 7.15 14.79 3.76
N VAL A 113 6.79 13.62 3.24
CA VAL A 113 7.44 13.01 2.05
C VAL A 113 6.96 13.62 0.72
N LYS A 114 5.91 14.44 0.74
CA LYS A 114 5.32 15.11 -0.45
C LYS A 114 4.94 14.16 -1.60
N LYS A 115 4.57 12.92 -1.29
CA LYS A 115 4.08 11.93 -2.26
C LYS A 115 2.56 11.83 -2.25
N PRO A 116 1.92 11.47 -3.37
CA PRO A 116 0.47 11.28 -3.42
C PRO A 116 0.05 10.13 -2.51
N ILE A 117 -0.97 10.37 -1.70
CA ILE A 117 -1.53 9.38 -0.78
C ILE A 117 -2.91 8.96 -1.27
N LEU A 118 -3.10 7.65 -1.47
CA LEU A 118 -4.41 7.03 -1.65
C LEU A 118 -4.88 6.49 -0.30
N LEU A 119 -6.02 6.95 0.20
CA LEU A 119 -6.69 6.31 1.33
C LEU A 119 -7.54 5.14 0.85
N LEU A 120 -7.25 3.97 1.37
CA LEU A 120 -7.91 2.72 1.00
C LEU A 120 -8.69 2.14 2.17
N PHE A 121 -10.02 2.31 2.15
CA PHE A 121 -10.91 1.73 3.14
C PHE A 121 -11.11 0.25 2.85
N ASN A 122 -10.70 -0.61 3.77
CA ASN A 122 -10.85 -2.07 3.65
C ASN A 122 -11.91 -2.61 4.59
N LYS A 123 -12.38 -3.83 4.31
CA LYS A 123 -13.41 -4.58 5.04
C LYS A 123 -14.80 -3.96 4.91
N ILE A 124 -15.09 -3.34 3.76
CA ILE A 124 -16.40 -2.73 3.51
C ILE A 124 -17.55 -3.73 3.44
N ASP A 125 -17.24 -5.02 3.36
CA ASP A 125 -18.20 -6.13 3.44
C ASP A 125 -18.78 -6.33 4.85
N LEU A 126 -18.24 -5.63 5.85
CA LEU A 126 -18.62 -5.76 7.26
C LEU A 126 -19.35 -4.52 7.80
N VAL A 127 -19.67 -3.54 6.96
CA VAL A 127 -20.37 -2.31 7.34
C VAL A 127 -21.42 -1.96 6.30
N ASP A 128 -22.40 -1.14 6.69
CA ASP A 128 -23.38 -0.59 5.76
C ASP A 128 -22.71 0.41 4.80
N LYS A 129 -23.13 0.40 3.53
CA LYS A 129 -22.60 1.34 2.51
C LYS A 129 -22.77 2.79 2.94
N ASN A 130 -23.83 3.12 3.65
CA ASN A 130 -24.13 4.45 4.15
C ASN A 130 -23.13 4.96 5.20
N GLU A 131 -22.36 4.05 5.83
CA GLU A 131 -21.36 4.42 6.82
C GLU A 131 -20.01 4.85 6.19
N ILE A 132 -19.80 4.52 4.93
CA ILE A 132 -18.49 4.73 4.27
C ILE A 132 -18.31 6.19 3.90
N LEU A 133 -19.32 6.81 3.27
CA LEU A 133 -19.24 8.19 2.78
C LEU A 133 -18.98 9.22 3.89
N PRO A 134 -19.67 9.17 5.04
CA PRO A 134 -19.37 10.11 6.14
C PRO A 134 -17.93 10.01 6.64
N LYS A 135 -17.33 8.80 6.67
CA LYS A 135 -15.94 8.62 7.06
C LYS A 135 -14.96 9.19 6.02
N ILE A 136 -15.28 9.11 4.75
CA ILE A 136 -14.51 9.74 3.67
C ILE A 136 -14.61 11.27 3.76
N ASP A 137 -15.81 11.81 3.98
CA ASP A 137 -16.03 13.24 4.10
C ASP A 137 -15.22 13.91 5.20
N LEU A 138 -15.01 13.21 6.31
CA LEU A 138 -14.13 13.69 7.39
C LEU A 138 -12.66 13.87 6.96
N LEU A 139 -12.23 13.18 5.90
CA LEU A 139 -10.83 13.11 5.48
C LEU A 139 -10.56 13.83 4.14
N LYS A 140 -11.59 14.31 3.44
CA LYS A 140 -11.46 14.83 2.06
C LYS A 140 -10.59 16.09 1.94
N ASP A 141 -10.55 16.91 2.99
CA ASP A 141 -9.86 18.19 2.98
C ASP A 141 -8.41 18.10 3.50
N ILE A 142 -7.93 16.88 3.75
CA ILE A 142 -6.56 16.68 4.23
C ILE A 142 -5.58 16.78 3.06
N GLN A 143 -4.60 17.64 3.24
CA GLN A 143 -3.55 17.88 2.26
C GLN A 143 -2.79 16.58 1.90
N ASN A 144 -2.40 16.43 0.63
CA ASN A 144 -1.69 15.28 0.05
C ASN A 144 -2.52 14.00 -0.13
N ILE A 145 -3.76 13.95 0.33
CA ILE A 145 -4.66 12.87 -0.05
C ILE A 145 -5.18 13.16 -1.47
N THR A 146 -4.86 12.29 -2.39
CA THR A 146 -5.22 12.48 -3.81
C THR A 146 -6.42 11.68 -4.24
N SER A 147 -6.78 10.65 -3.49
CA SER A 147 -7.89 9.77 -3.85
C SER A 147 -8.37 8.92 -2.67
N PHE A 148 -9.61 8.46 -2.78
CA PHE A 148 -10.26 7.53 -1.85
C PHE A 148 -10.80 6.33 -2.61
N LEU A 149 -10.53 5.13 -2.12
CA LEU A 149 -11.13 3.90 -2.63
C LEU A 149 -11.61 3.03 -1.47
N SER A 150 -12.62 2.23 -1.75
CA SER A 150 -13.23 1.32 -0.79
C SER A 150 -13.22 -0.10 -1.35
N ILE A 151 -12.70 -1.04 -0.56
CA ILE A 151 -12.52 -2.44 -0.96
C ILE A 151 -12.92 -3.42 0.15
N SER A 152 -13.15 -4.66 -0.24
CA SER A 152 -13.00 -5.80 0.65
C SER A 152 -11.90 -6.71 0.09
N ALA A 153 -10.73 -6.70 0.70
CA ALA A 153 -9.66 -7.60 0.30
C ALA A 153 -10.10 -9.07 0.46
N LYS A 154 -10.80 -9.41 1.55
CA LYS A 154 -11.27 -10.77 1.82
C LYS A 154 -12.28 -11.26 0.78
N LYS A 155 -13.20 -10.40 0.31
CA LYS A 155 -14.25 -10.74 -0.65
C LYS A 155 -13.89 -10.39 -2.09
N ASN A 156 -12.68 -9.91 -2.33
CA ASN A 156 -12.20 -9.48 -3.66
C ASN A 156 -13.06 -8.35 -4.29
N ILE A 157 -13.75 -7.55 -3.45
CA ILE A 157 -14.57 -6.42 -3.89
C ILE A 157 -13.68 -5.19 -4.10
N GLY A 158 -13.85 -4.50 -5.25
CA GLY A 158 -13.15 -3.25 -5.55
C GLY A 158 -11.69 -3.40 -5.97
N ILE A 159 -11.11 -4.60 -5.97
CA ILE A 159 -9.71 -4.85 -6.32
C ILE A 159 -9.41 -4.44 -7.77
N ASN A 160 -10.29 -4.75 -8.71
CA ASN A 160 -10.13 -4.34 -10.11
C ASN A 160 -10.13 -2.80 -10.28
N LYS A 161 -10.94 -2.07 -9.47
CA LYS A 161 -10.93 -0.61 -9.46
C LYS A 161 -9.59 -0.07 -8.95
N LEU A 162 -9.05 -0.68 -7.89
CA LEU A 162 -7.75 -0.33 -7.35
C LEU A 162 -6.63 -0.58 -8.37
N ILE A 163 -6.60 -1.74 -9.03
CA ILE A 163 -5.61 -2.05 -10.07
C ILE A 163 -5.70 -1.05 -11.23
N LYS A 164 -6.92 -0.73 -11.67
CA LYS A 164 -7.13 0.27 -12.72
C LYS A 164 -6.63 1.66 -12.30
N PHE A 165 -6.93 2.09 -11.08
CA PHE A 165 -6.43 3.36 -10.53
C PHE A 165 -4.91 3.41 -10.50
N ILE A 166 -4.27 2.37 -9.99
CA ILE A 166 -2.81 2.24 -9.94
C ILE A 166 -2.23 2.29 -11.35
N SER A 167 -2.83 1.55 -12.29
CA SER A 167 -2.38 1.48 -13.69
C SER A 167 -2.38 2.85 -14.38
N LEU A 168 -3.34 3.72 -14.07
CA LEU A 168 -3.43 5.08 -14.64
C LEU A 168 -2.30 6.00 -14.16
N LYS A 169 -1.66 5.67 -13.05
CA LYS A 169 -0.54 6.44 -12.47
C LYS A 169 0.84 5.89 -12.87
N SER A 170 0.89 4.81 -13.66
CA SER A 170 2.15 4.24 -14.14
C SER A 170 2.82 5.13 -15.19
N TYR A 171 4.13 5.07 -15.25
CA TYR A 171 4.97 5.82 -16.20
C TYR A 171 5.77 4.89 -17.12
N ASN A 172 6.23 5.43 -18.24
CA ASN A 172 7.02 4.67 -19.21
C ASN A 172 8.40 4.34 -18.65
N ALA A 173 8.69 3.06 -18.50
CA ALA A 173 9.98 2.56 -18.06
C ALA A 173 10.15 1.10 -18.49
N LYS A 174 11.40 0.62 -18.52
CA LYS A 174 11.67 -0.81 -18.64
C LYS A 174 11.24 -1.52 -17.34
N TRP A 175 10.73 -2.73 -17.47
CA TRP A 175 10.43 -3.56 -16.30
C TRP A 175 11.69 -3.79 -15.48
N ILE A 176 11.55 -3.64 -14.18
CA ILE A 176 12.66 -3.74 -13.23
C ILE A 176 13.00 -5.20 -12.98
N TYR A 177 11.97 -6.08 -12.93
CA TYR A 177 12.13 -7.51 -12.70
C TYR A 177 11.79 -8.28 -13.96
N GLN A 178 12.66 -9.24 -14.34
CA GLN A 178 12.42 -10.11 -15.46
C GLN A 178 11.61 -11.34 -15.02
N ASN A 179 10.93 -12.01 -15.98
CA ASN A 179 10.08 -13.16 -15.66
C ASN A 179 10.84 -14.35 -15.04
N ASN A 180 12.13 -14.48 -15.28
CA ASN A 180 13.00 -15.50 -14.68
C ASN A 180 13.43 -15.20 -13.25
N GLU A 181 13.38 -13.93 -12.84
CA GLU A 181 13.62 -13.49 -11.45
C GLU A 181 12.35 -13.61 -10.60
N ILE A 182 11.23 -13.76 -11.26
CA ILE A 182 9.91 -13.95 -10.69
C ILE A 182 9.72 -15.47 -10.49
N THR A 183 10.25 -16.03 -9.41
CA THR A 183 10.10 -17.48 -9.12
C THR A 183 8.71 -17.79 -8.59
N ASN A 184 8.02 -18.71 -9.27
CA ASN A 184 6.86 -19.40 -8.71
C ASN A 184 7.35 -20.29 -7.55
N LYS A 185 7.02 -19.96 -6.32
CA LYS A 185 7.05 -20.93 -5.21
C LYS A 185 5.64 -21.33 -4.88
#